data_6cdbcd58fd7000b8ebe3de60283c6136
#
_entry.id   6cdbcd58fd7000b8ebe3de60283c6136
#
_cell.length_a   1.000
_cell.length_b   1.000
_cell.length_c   1.000
_cell.angle_alpha   90.00
_cell.angle_beta   90.00
_cell.angle_gamma   90.00
#
_symmetry.space_group_name_H-M   'P 1'
#
loop_
_entity.id
_entity.type
_entity.pdbx_description
1 polymer ?
#
loop_
_entity_poly.entity_id
_entity_poly.type
_entity_poly.pdbx_seq_one_letter_code
_entity_poly.pdbx_strand_id
1 'polypeptide(L)'
;MTLHKSLVCLAIASLSIPAMAAPVTTEGAGVGKHGDVIAAVTFDGGRIQAIDISKSNENPILAGKVFTEMKDAMIKHNTADIDAVTGATVSSDALRNAVKEAAAKAGVTLAGPVALLKRAPKVPETNVYDVVVIGAGGAGFSAAITASDAGAKVVLLEKMPNVGGNSLVSGAEMAAAGNWVQKKLGIEGDSVELHYQDTMKGGDMRKLFKSPL
;
A
#
# COMPACT_ATOMS: atom_id res chain seq x y z
N MET A 1 -82.39 2.59 36.69
CA MET A 1 -81.69 1.70 35.71
C MET A 1 -80.85 2.62 34.84
N THR A 2 -79.61 2.87 35.28
CA THR A 2 -78.68 3.85 34.69
C THR A 2 -77.60 3.07 33.93
N LEU A 3 -77.60 3.19 32.58
CA LEU A 3 -76.57 2.60 31.70
C LEU A 3 -75.35 3.47 31.75
N HIS A 4 -74.23 2.86 32.24
CA HIS A 4 -72.89 3.42 32.10
C HIS A 4 -72.36 3.13 30.70
N LYS A 5 -72.14 4.17 29.92
CA LYS A 5 -71.41 4.09 28.63
C LYS A 5 -69.92 4.17 28.90
N SER A 6 -69.23 3.04 28.89
CA SER A 6 -67.76 3.00 28.92
C SER A 6 -67.21 3.43 27.56
N LEU A 7 -66.50 4.56 27.54
CA LEU A 7 -65.73 5.05 26.37
C LEU A 7 -64.37 4.32 26.36
N VAL A 8 -64.19 3.40 25.41
CA VAL A 8 -62.88 2.78 25.14
C VAL A 8 -62.09 3.72 24.26
N CYS A 9 -61.12 4.44 24.82
CA CYS A 9 -60.11 5.18 24.05
C CYS A 9 -59.10 4.21 23.49
N LEU A 10 -59.14 3.97 22.18
CA LEU A 10 -58.12 3.22 21.41
C LEU A 10 -56.95 4.15 21.16
N ALA A 11 -55.86 4.03 21.93
CA ALA A 11 -54.64 4.75 21.68
C ALA A 11 -53.90 4.08 20.50
N ILE A 12 -53.92 4.72 19.31
CA ILE A 12 -53.12 4.33 18.16
C ILE A 12 -51.68 4.81 18.42
N ALA A 13 -50.81 3.91 18.89
CA ALA A 13 -49.38 4.17 18.93
C ALA A 13 -48.88 4.21 17.48
N SER A 14 -48.58 5.42 16.98
CA SER A 14 -47.88 5.59 15.71
C SER A 14 -46.46 5.05 15.84
N LEU A 15 -46.19 3.85 15.32
CA LEU A 15 -44.81 3.40 15.11
C LEU A 15 -44.22 4.31 14.04
N SER A 16 -43.41 5.27 14.43
CA SER A 16 -42.55 6.00 13.52
C SER A 16 -41.43 5.03 13.08
N ILE A 17 -41.58 4.47 11.89
CA ILE A 17 -40.49 3.77 11.20
C ILE A 17 -39.44 4.84 10.91
N PRO A 18 -38.22 4.77 11.43
CA PRO A 18 -37.17 5.72 11.06
C PRO A 18 -37.00 5.63 9.54
N ALA A 19 -37.19 6.73 8.83
CA ALA A 19 -36.86 6.80 7.41
C ALA A 19 -35.37 6.47 7.29
N MET A 20 -35.02 5.38 6.62
CA MET A 20 -33.63 5.10 6.26
C MET A 20 -33.18 6.25 5.36
N ALA A 21 -32.16 6.99 5.84
CA ALA A 21 -31.56 8.04 5.02
C ALA A 21 -31.02 7.40 3.75
N ALA A 22 -31.24 8.06 2.60
CA ALA A 22 -30.71 7.58 1.34
C ALA A 22 -29.17 7.51 1.39
N PRO A 23 -28.55 6.59 0.65
CA PRO A 23 -27.11 6.52 0.56
C PRO A 23 -26.50 7.86 0.12
N VAL A 24 -25.41 8.26 0.76
CA VAL A 24 -24.70 9.52 0.49
C VAL A 24 -23.33 9.18 -0.05
N THR A 25 -22.96 9.78 -1.19
CA THR A 25 -21.61 9.67 -1.75
C THR A 25 -20.89 11.00 -1.61
N THR A 26 -19.68 10.97 -1.04
CA THR A 26 -18.81 12.13 -0.88
C THR A 26 -17.41 11.83 -1.36
N GLU A 27 -16.71 12.84 -1.86
CA GLU A 27 -15.31 12.69 -2.25
C GLU A 27 -14.37 13.23 -1.17
N GLY A 28 -13.30 12.49 -0.95
CA GLY A 28 -12.17 12.93 -0.14
C GLY A 28 -10.85 12.77 -0.90
N ALA A 29 -9.83 13.50 -0.47
CA ALA A 29 -8.51 13.50 -1.05
C ALA A 29 -7.45 13.17 -0.02
N GLY A 30 -6.36 12.52 -0.46
CA GLY A 30 -5.17 12.28 0.34
C GLY A 30 -3.93 12.41 -0.52
N VAL A 31 -2.86 12.97 0.06
CA VAL A 31 -1.60 13.20 -0.65
C VAL A 31 -0.85 11.89 -0.80
N GLY A 32 -0.68 11.42 -2.04
CA GLY A 32 0.10 10.26 -2.42
C GLY A 32 1.53 10.61 -2.81
N LYS A 33 2.27 9.61 -3.28
CA LYS A 33 3.66 9.79 -3.71
C LYS A 33 3.77 10.50 -5.06
N HIS A 34 2.79 10.27 -5.96
CA HIS A 34 2.77 10.81 -7.32
C HIS A 34 1.59 11.78 -7.54
N GLY A 35 1.09 12.38 -6.48
CA GLY A 35 -0.01 13.33 -6.49
C GLY A 35 -1.19 12.86 -5.65
N ASP A 36 -2.30 13.57 -5.73
CA ASP A 36 -3.46 13.29 -4.90
C ASP A 36 -4.16 12.00 -5.33
N VAL A 37 -4.56 11.22 -4.32
CA VAL A 37 -5.50 10.11 -4.43
C VAL A 37 -6.87 10.65 -4.03
N ILE A 38 -7.81 10.63 -4.97
CA ILE A 38 -9.20 11.03 -4.72
C ILE A 38 -10.08 9.79 -4.68
N ALA A 39 -10.86 9.66 -3.62
CA ALA A 39 -11.79 8.55 -3.44
C ALA A 39 -13.22 9.06 -3.25
N ALA A 40 -14.15 8.56 -4.07
CA ALA A 40 -15.57 8.71 -3.88
C ALA A 40 -16.05 7.58 -2.95
N VAL A 41 -16.59 7.95 -1.80
CA VAL A 41 -17.03 6.99 -0.78
C VAL A 41 -18.54 7.08 -0.60
N THR A 42 -19.21 5.95 -0.78
CA THR A 42 -20.65 5.83 -0.58
C THR A 42 -20.92 5.28 0.81
N PHE A 43 -21.73 6.00 1.56
CA PHE A 43 -22.19 5.63 2.90
C PHE A 43 -23.69 5.33 2.89
N ASP A 44 -24.09 4.28 3.58
CA ASP A 44 -25.49 3.92 3.83
C ASP A 44 -25.64 3.46 5.28
N GLY A 45 -26.60 4.00 6.00
CA GLY A 45 -26.83 3.71 7.40
C GLY A 45 -25.60 3.94 8.31
N GLY A 46 -24.74 4.92 7.97
CA GLY A 46 -23.51 5.23 8.70
C GLY A 46 -22.34 4.25 8.43
N ARG A 47 -22.45 3.41 7.41
CA ARG A 47 -21.42 2.44 7.02
C ARG A 47 -20.89 2.71 5.62
N ILE A 48 -19.60 2.41 5.41
CA ILE A 48 -18.99 2.40 4.08
C ILE A 48 -19.62 1.26 3.27
N GLN A 49 -20.24 1.58 2.15
CA GLN A 49 -20.79 0.60 1.19
C GLN A 49 -19.85 0.40 0.00
N ALA A 50 -19.26 1.50 -0.47
CA ALA A 50 -18.32 1.45 -1.59
C ALA A 50 -17.25 2.53 -1.45
N ILE A 51 -16.08 2.26 -2.02
CA ILE A 51 -14.97 3.19 -2.19
C ILE A 51 -14.52 3.08 -3.64
N ASP A 52 -14.66 4.13 -4.42
CA ASP A 52 -14.23 4.21 -5.80
C ASP A 52 -13.08 5.20 -5.92
N ILE A 53 -11.97 4.79 -6.52
CA ILE A 53 -10.82 5.66 -6.73
C ILE A 53 -11.06 6.46 -8.00
N SER A 54 -11.49 7.72 -7.86
CA SER A 54 -11.79 8.59 -8.98
C SER A 54 -10.55 9.20 -9.63
N LYS A 55 -9.43 9.31 -8.87
CA LYS A 55 -8.14 9.79 -9.38
C LYS A 55 -6.98 9.18 -8.59
N SER A 56 -5.98 8.66 -9.31
CA SER A 56 -4.70 8.27 -8.74
C SER A 56 -3.63 8.20 -9.83
N ASN A 57 -2.43 8.71 -9.53
CA ASN A 57 -1.23 8.56 -10.35
C ASN A 57 -0.20 7.63 -9.68
N GLU A 58 -0.60 6.89 -8.66
CA GLU A 58 0.26 5.96 -7.94
C GLU A 58 0.70 4.79 -8.84
N ASN A 59 1.91 4.29 -8.60
CA ASN A 59 2.42 3.14 -9.34
C ASN A 59 1.57 1.89 -9.07
N PRO A 60 0.93 1.29 -10.09
CA PRO A 60 0.00 0.18 -9.91
C PRO A 60 0.66 -1.10 -9.37
N ILE A 61 1.95 -1.30 -9.61
CA ILE A 61 2.70 -2.46 -9.10
C ILE A 61 2.85 -2.37 -7.58
N LEU A 62 3.10 -1.17 -7.05
CA LEU A 62 3.31 -0.94 -5.62
C LEU A 62 1.99 -0.69 -4.88
N ALA A 63 1.13 0.14 -5.46
CA ALA A 63 -0.11 0.59 -4.83
C ALA A 63 -1.34 -0.26 -5.16
N GLY A 64 -1.22 -1.24 -6.07
CA GLY A 64 -2.35 -2.06 -6.50
C GLY A 64 -3.12 -2.69 -5.33
N LYS A 65 -2.41 -3.22 -4.34
CA LYS A 65 -3.03 -3.81 -3.13
C LYS A 65 -3.69 -2.79 -2.19
N VAL A 66 -3.28 -1.53 -2.25
CA VAL A 66 -3.94 -0.44 -1.51
C VAL A 66 -5.34 -0.23 -2.05
N PHE A 67 -5.48 -0.21 -3.38
CA PHE A 67 -6.74 0.07 -4.07
C PHE A 67 -7.61 -1.19 -4.25
N THR A 68 -7.16 -2.34 -3.78
CA THR A 68 -7.92 -3.59 -3.75
C THR A 68 -8.06 -4.11 -2.32
N GLU A 69 -7.09 -4.85 -1.81
CA GLU A 69 -7.17 -5.54 -0.51
C GLU A 69 -7.42 -4.59 0.67
N MET A 70 -6.70 -3.44 0.73
CA MET A 70 -6.87 -2.48 1.82
C MET A 70 -8.22 -1.77 1.72
N LYS A 71 -8.64 -1.38 0.51
CA LYS A 71 -9.98 -0.81 0.24
C LYS A 71 -11.09 -1.76 0.71
N ASP A 72 -11.01 -3.03 0.34
CA ASP A 72 -12.01 -4.04 0.72
C ASP A 72 -12.05 -4.25 2.24
N ALA A 73 -10.89 -4.20 2.90
CA ALA A 73 -10.81 -4.25 4.35
C ALA A 73 -11.46 -3.03 5.02
N MET A 74 -11.29 -1.82 4.47
CA MET A 74 -11.96 -0.60 4.97
C MET A 74 -13.47 -0.72 4.90
N ILE A 75 -14.01 -1.21 3.80
CA ILE A 75 -15.46 -1.46 3.63
C ILE A 75 -15.94 -2.49 4.65
N LYS A 76 -15.26 -3.64 4.71
CA LYS A 76 -15.63 -4.76 5.59
C LYS A 76 -15.67 -4.35 7.06
N HIS A 77 -14.68 -3.60 7.53
CA HIS A 77 -14.53 -3.21 8.92
C HIS A 77 -15.12 -1.84 9.27
N ASN A 78 -15.67 -1.14 8.28
CA ASN A 78 -16.22 0.22 8.42
C ASN A 78 -15.22 1.20 9.03
N THR A 79 -13.97 1.17 8.61
CA THR A 79 -12.91 2.01 9.16
C THR A 79 -11.93 2.45 8.08
N ALA A 80 -11.37 3.64 8.23
CA ALA A 80 -10.22 4.09 7.44
C ALA A 80 -8.88 3.63 8.04
N ASP A 81 -8.85 3.26 9.32
CA ASP A 81 -7.64 2.94 10.04
C ASP A 81 -7.30 1.44 9.93
N ILE A 82 -6.93 1.02 8.72
CA ILE A 82 -6.41 -0.31 8.38
C ILE A 82 -4.89 -0.23 8.27
N ASP A 83 -4.17 -1.29 8.62
CA ASP A 83 -2.71 -1.37 8.46
C ASP A 83 -2.27 -1.01 7.04
N ALA A 84 -1.14 -0.31 6.94
CA ALA A 84 -0.58 0.04 5.65
C ALA A 84 -0.12 -1.21 4.88
N VAL A 85 -0.31 -1.19 3.58
CA VAL A 85 0.28 -2.19 2.68
C VAL A 85 1.79 -2.01 2.69
N THR A 86 2.50 -3.08 3.01
CA THR A 86 3.97 -3.07 3.06
C THR A 86 4.55 -2.59 1.72
N GLY A 87 5.41 -1.58 1.77
CA GLY A 87 6.05 -0.96 0.61
C GLY A 87 5.22 0.07 -0.14
N ALA A 88 3.96 0.28 0.26
CA ALA A 88 3.08 1.30 -0.29
C ALA A 88 2.52 2.21 0.81
N THR A 89 3.33 2.57 1.81
CA THR A 89 2.89 3.31 3.00
C THR A 89 2.29 4.66 2.61
N VAL A 90 2.95 5.43 1.73
CA VAL A 90 2.46 6.76 1.31
C VAL A 90 1.11 6.64 0.61
N SER A 91 0.96 5.69 -0.31
CA SER A 91 -0.32 5.44 -1.01
C SER A 91 -1.41 4.93 -0.05
N SER A 92 -1.03 4.15 0.97
CA SER A 92 -1.94 3.69 2.03
C SER A 92 -2.44 4.85 2.88
N ASP A 93 -1.55 5.76 3.27
CA ASP A 93 -1.91 6.95 4.04
C ASP A 93 -2.77 7.91 3.21
N ALA A 94 -2.49 8.04 1.91
CA ALA A 94 -3.32 8.80 1.00
C ALA A 94 -4.76 8.26 0.96
N LEU A 95 -4.95 6.95 0.81
CA LEU A 95 -6.29 6.35 0.81
C LEU A 95 -6.98 6.51 2.18
N ARG A 96 -6.27 6.33 3.30
CA ARG A 96 -6.81 6.58 4.65
C ARG A 96 -7.35 8.00 4.79
N ASN A 97 -6.55 8.97 4.39
CA ASN A 97 -6.90 10.39 4.50
C ASN A 97 -8.08 10.73 3.59
N ALA A 98 -8.11 10.22 2.36
CA ALA A 98 -9.24 10.39 1.44
C ALA A 98 -10.55 9.85 2.03
N VAL A 99 -10.54 8.63 2.60
CA VAL A 99 -11.72 8.04 3.22
C VAL A 99 -12.14 8.78 4.49
N LYS A 100 -11.19 9.24 5.31
CA LYS A 100 -11.49 10.06 6.51
C LYS A 100 -12.14 11.40 6.14
N GLU A 101 -11.60 12.07 5.13
CA GLU A 101 -12.16 13.33 4.64
C GLU A 101 -13.57 13.15 4.06
N ALA A 102 -13.77 12.09 3.26
CA ALA A 102 -15.09 11.76 2.73
C ALA A 102 -16.09 11.49 3.86
N ALA A 103 -15.70 10.72 4.87
CA ALA A 103 -16.55 10.44 6.03
C ALA A 103 -16.91 11.71 6.83
N ALA A 104 -15.95 12.60 7.02
CA ALA A 104 -16.17 13.89 7.68
C ALA A 104 -17.18 14.76 6.90
N LYS A 105 -17.05 14.82 5.58
CA LYS A 105 -18.02 15.54 4.70
C LYS A 105 -19.42 14.93 4.74
N ALA A 106 -19.53 13.60 4.88
CA ALA A 106 -20.80 12.91 5.00
C ALA A 106 -21.40 12.95 6.43
N GLY A 107 -20.66 13.45 7.42
CA GLY A 107 -21.06 13.42 8.83
C GLY A 107 -21.09 12.01 9.43
N VAL A 108 -20.31 11.07 8.85
CA VAL A 108 -20.24 9.66 9.27
C VAL A 108 -19.06 9.45 10.21
N THR A 109 -19.34 8.80 11.34
CA THR A 109 -18.29 8.34 12.27
C THR A 109 -17.87 6.92 11.91
N LEU A 110 -16.62 6.75 11.55
CA LEU A 110 -16.04 5.45 11.24
C LEU A 110 -15.65 4.69 12.51
N ALA A 111 -15.53 3.37 12.40
CA ALA A 111 -15.00 2.53 13.47
C ALA A 111 -13.52 2.84 13.74
N GLY A 112 -13.05 2.47 14.93
CA GLY A 112 -11.64 2.62 15.31
C GLY A 112 -10.67 1.75 14.49
N PRO A 113 -9.37 1.85 14.80
CA PRO A 113 -8.35 1.13 14.06
C PRO A 113 -8.51 -0.39 14.18
N VAL A 114 -8.27 -1.09 13.06
CA VAL A 114 -8.27 -2.55 12.98
C VAL A 114 -6.91 -3.02 12.50
N ALA A 115 -6.21 -3.79 13.35
CA ALA A 115 -5.01 -4.50 12.96
C ALA A 115 -5.40 -5.75 12.15
N LEU A 116 -5.05 -5.77 10.87
CA LEU A 116 -5.16 -6.98 10.07
C LEU A 116 -3.96 -7.87 10.41
N LEU A 117 -4.12 -8.76 11.37
CA LEU A 117 -3.11 -9.78 11.65
C LEU A 117 -2.92 -10.63 10.38
N LYS A 118 -1.89 -10.30 9.62
CA LYS A 118 -1.42 -11.17 8.55
C LYS A 118 -0.94 -12.44 9.22
N ARG A 119 -1.66 -13.53 9.02
CA ARG A 119 -1.22 -14.84 9.47
C ARG A 119 0.11 -15.11 8.78
N ALA A 120 1.18 -15.25 9.56
CA ALA A 120 2.46 -15.66 9.02
C ALA A 120 2.24 -16.95 8.19
N PRO A 121 2.81 -17.07 6.99
CA PRO A 121 2.73 -18.31 6.24
C PRO A 121 3.24 -19.43 7.14
N LYS A 122 2.52 -20.57 7.16
CA LYS A 122 3.02 -21.78 7.83
C LYS A 122 4.30 -22.20 7.11
N VAL A 123 5.44 -21.89 7.72
CA VAL A 123 6.71 -22.43 7.28
C VAL A 123 6.71 -23.89 7.72
N PRO A 124 6.91 -24.87 6.80
CA PRO A 124 7.05 -26.27 7.20
C PRO A 124 8.21 -26.39 8.19
N GLU A 125 7.98 -27.02 9.33
CA GLU A 125 8.92 -27.14 10.45
C GLU A 125 10.21 -27.93 10.09
N THR A 126 10.30 -28.52 8.89
CA THR A 126 11.37 -29.42 8.46
C THR A 126 12.28 -28.86 7.37
N ASN A 127 12.18 -27.58 7.01
CA ASN A 127 13.07 -26.99 6.00
C ASN A 127 14.39 -26.54 6.61
N VAL A 128 15.44 -27.29 6.35
CA VAL A 128 16.83 -26.92 6.68
C VAL A 128 17.45 -26.30 5.43
N TYR A 129 18.04 -25.11 5.58
CA TYR A 129 18.75 -24.39 4.53
C TYR A 129 20.15 -24.07 5.00
N ASP A 130 21.12 -24.06 4.07
CA ASP A 130 22.50 -23.64 4.36
C ASP A 130 22.62 -22.12 4.43
N VAL A 131 21.81 -21.42 3.60
CA VAL A 131 21.80 -19.95 3.51
C VAL A 131 20.38 -19.43 3.50
N VAL A 132 20.12 -18.42 4.33
CA VAL A 132 18.89 -17.64 4.34
C VAL A 132 19.19 -16.22 3.88
N VAL A 133 18.61 -15.81 2.76
CA VAL A 133 18.71 -14.44 2.23
C VAL A 133 17.41 -13.70 2.53
N ILE A 134 17.51 -12.54 3.16
CA ILE A 134 16.37 -11.70 3.53
C ILE A 134 16.33 -10.48 2.61
N GLY A 135 15.28 -10.38 1.79
CA GLY A 135 15.05 -9.35 0.80
C GLY A 135 15.39 -9.80 -0.62
N ALA A 136 14.39 -9.82 -1.51
CA ALA A 136 14.51 -10.23 -2.91
C ALA A 136 14.64 -8.99 -3.84
N GLY A 137 15.49 -8.04 -3.48
CA GLY A 137 15.96 -6.98 -4.37
C GLY A 137 17.19 -7.43 -5.17
N GLY A 138 17.82 -6.53 -5.93
CA GLY A 138 19.01 -6.84 -6.75
C GLY A 138 20.14 -7.50 -5.96
N ALA A 139 20.47 -7.00 -4.78
CA ALA A 139 21.51 -7.58 -3.92
C ALA A 139 21.12 -8.97 -3.39
N GLY A 140 19.85 -9.15 -2.96
CA GLY A 140 19.38 -10.44 -2.45
C GLY A 140 19.36 -11.52 -3.53
N PHE A 141 18.92 -11.20 -4.73
CA PHE A 141 19.02 -12.13 -5.86
C PHE A 141 20.46 -12.51 -6.19
N SER A 142 21.36 -11.52 -6.24
CA SER A 142 22.78 -11.80 -6.50
C SER A 142 23.37 -12.73 -5.45
N ALA A 143 23.09 -12.47 -4.17
CA ALA A 143 23.58 -13.33 -3.08
C ALA A 143 22.97 -14.75 -3.14
N ALA A 144 21.66 -14.85 -3.38
CA ALA A 144 20.98 -16.14 -3.45
C ALA A 144 21.47 -16.99 -4.63
N ILE A 145 21.63 -16.39 -5.82
CA ILE A 145 22.14 -17.06 -7.01
C ILE A 145 23.58 -17.53 -6.77
N THR A 146 24.46 -16.65 -6.28
CA THR A 146 25.87 -16.99 -6.03
C THR A 146 26.00 -18.14 -5.01
N ALA A 147 25.22 -18.11 -3.94
CA ALA A 147 25.23 -19.20 -2.96
C ALA A 147 24.68 -20.50 -3.54
N SER A 148 23.63 -20.45 -4.36
CA SER A 148 23.07 -21.60 -5.05
C SER A 148 24.04 -22.21 -6.06
N ASP A 149 24.74 -21.38 -6.83
CA ASP A 149 25.75 -21.81 -7.79
C ASP A 149 26.96 -22.48 -7.09
N ALA A 150 27.24 -22.10 -5.84
CA ALA A 150 28.20 -22.76 -4.97
C ALA A 150 27.70 -24.07 -4.36
N GLY A 151 26.49 -24.52 -4.68
CA GLY A 151 25.89 -25.77 -4.21
C GLY A 151 25.14 -25.67 -2.87
N ALA A 152 24.97 -24.48 -2.31
CA ALA A 152 24.21 -24.31 -1.07
C ALA A 152 22.70 -24.42 -1.30
N LYS A 153 21.97 -25.02 -0.33
CA LYS A 153 20.52 -24.98 -0.28
C LYS A 153 20.05 -23.63 0.25
N VAL A 154 19.52 -22.79 -0.62
CA VAL A 154 19.19 -21.41 -0.31
C VAL A 154 17.69 -21.20 -0.16
N VAL A 155 17.27 -20.37 0.81
CA VAL A 155 15.94 -19.77 0.85
C VAL A 155 16.06 -18.25 0.74
N LEU A 156 15.24 -17.68 -0.15
CA LEU A 156 15.11 -16.23 -0.33
C LEU A 156 13.75 -15.79 0.21
N LEU A 157 13.77 -14.91 1.20
CA LEU A 157 12.57 -14.39 1.86
C LEU A 157 12.33 -12.95 1.44
N GLU A 158 11.10 -12.63 1.03
CA GLU A 158 10.67 -11.29 0.65
C GLU A 158 9.47 -10.85 1.48
N LYS A 159 9.55 -9.63 2.01
CA LYS A 159 8.48 -8.99 2.78
C LYS A 159 7.34 -8.48 1.90
N MET A 160 7.70 -8.01 0.70
CA MET A 160 6.78 -7.45 -0.27
C MET A 160 6.00 -8.55 -1.00
N PRO A 161 4.80 -8.22 -1.53
CA PRO A 161 4.05 -9.17 -2.36
C PRO A 161 4.74 -9.50 -3.69
N ASN A 162 5.66 -8.63 -4.14
CA ASN A 162 6.41 -8.79 -5.37
C ASN A 162 7.92 -8.78 -5.05
N VAL A 163 8.66 -9.64 -5.71
CA VAL A 163 10.13 -9.64 -5.67
C VAL A 163 10.71 -8.54 -6.57
N GLY A 164 11.98 -8.19 -6.40
CA GLY A 164 12.69 -7.23 -7.23
C GLY A 164 13.08 -5.93 -6.51
N GLY A 165 12.38 -5.55 -5.44
CA GLY A 165 12.67 -4.32 -4.70
C GLY A 165 12.66 -3.09 -5.61
N ASN A 166 13.59 -2.15 -5.40
CA ASN A 166 13.71 -0.96 -6.25
C ASN A 166 14.12 -1.28 -7.71
N SER A 167 14.73 -2.44 -7.97
CA SER A 167 15.06 -2.86 -9.33
C SER A 167 13.82 -3.08 -10.19
N LEU A 168 12.70 -3.49 -9.58
CA LEU A 168 11.43 -3.69 -10.29
C LEU A 168 10.85 -2.38 -10.88
N VAL A 169 11.14 -1.24 -10.25
CA VAL A 169 10.62 0.08 -10.64
C VAL A 169 11.71 0.98 -11.23
N SER A 170 12.89 0.43 -11.48
CA SER A 170 13.98 1.12 -12.18
C SER A 170 13.77 1.08 -13.69
N GLY A 171 14.52 1.90 -14.45
CA GLY A 171 14.55 1.86 -15.90
C GLY A 171 15.28 0.63 -16.48
N ALA A 172 15.72 -0.30 -15.64
CA ALA A 172 16.53 -1.48 -15.98
C ALA A 172 17.88 -1.13 -16.64
N GLU A 173 18.35 0.09 -16.45
CA GLU A 173 19.66 0.55 -16.91
C GLU A 173 20.70 0.35 -15.79
N MET A 174 21.87 -0.13 -16.17
CA MET A 174 23.00 -0.28 -15.26
C MET A 174 24.24 0.37 -15.90
N ALA A 175 24.75 1.40 -15.22
CA ALA A 175 26.01 2.01 -15.62
C ALA A 175 27.17 1.08 -15.33
N ALA A 176 27.97 0.75 -16.34
CA ALA A 176 29.12 -0.16 -16.23
C ALA A 176 30.21 0.26 -17.21
N ALA A 177 31.19 1.00 -16.70
CA ALA A 177 32.33 1.46 -17.47
C ALA A 177 33.25 0.30 -17.86
N GLY A 178 33.84 0.37 -19.08
CA GLY A 178 34.80 -0.61 -19.57
C GLY A 178 34.25 -2.02 -19.79
N ASN A 179 32.92 -2.15 -19.96
CA ASN A 179 32.25 -3.44 -20.14
C ASN A 179 32.55 -4.06 -21.53
N TRP A 180 32.18 -5.33 -21.67
CA TRP A 180 32.45 -6.09 -22.91
C TRP A 180 31.68 -5.56 -24.13
N VAL A 181 30.51 -4.93 -23.94
CA VAL A 181 29.72 -4.33 -25.03
C VAL A 181 30.45 -3.12 -25.61
N GLN A 182 30.97 -2.25 -24.75
CA GLN A 182 31.77 -1.09 -25.18
C GLN A 182 32.98 -1.56 -26.01
N LYS A 183 33.71 -2.57 -25.52
CA LYS A 183 34.84 -3.16 -26.23
C LYS A 183 34.43 -3.73 -27.59
N LYS A 184 33.31 -4.43 -27.67
CA LYS A 184 32.79 -5.03 -28.89
C LYS A 184 32.36 -3.97 -29.93
N LEU A 185 31.85 -2.82 -29.47
CA LEU A 185 31.40 -1.72 -30.31
C LEU A 185 32.51 -0.70 -30.61
N GLY A 186 33.74 -0.89 -30.10
CA GLY A 186 34.84 0.04 -30.30
C GLY A 186 34.63 1.39 -29.62
N ILE A 187 33.85 1.43 -28.52
CA ILE A 187 33.62 2.65 -27.76
C ILE A 187 34.85 2.89 -26.88
N GLU A 188 35.57 3.97 -27.19
CA GLU A 188 36.75 4.43 -26.46
C GLU A 188 36.43 5.66 -25.63
N GLY A 189 37.31 5.97 -24.66
CA GLY A 189 37.18 7.18 -23.82
C GLY A 189 36.35 7.00 -22.55
N ASP A 190 35.75 5.83 -22.34
CA ASP A 190 35.10 5.48 -21.06
C ASP A 190 36.06 4.65 -20.19
N SER A 191 36.03 4.91 -18.88
CA SER A 191 36.87 4.21 -17.91
C SER A 191 36.22 4.17 -16.53
N VAL A 192 36.68 3.23 -15.70
CA VAL A 192 36.24 3.15 -14.29
C VAL A 192 36.53 4.46 -13.55
N GLU A 193 37.68 5.09 -13.84
CA GLU A 193 38.06 6.36 -13.22
C GLU A 193 37.15 7.50 -13.68
N LEU A 194 36.85 7.61 -14.97
CA LEU A 194 35.92 8.61 -15.48
C LEU A 194 34.52 8.42 -14.87
N HIS A 195 34.03 7.18 -14.86
CA HIS A 195 32.74 6.85 -14.25
C HIS A 195 32.70 7.23 -12.77
N TYR A 196 33.77 6.97 -12.02
CA TYR A 196 33.92 7.39 -10.64
C TYR A 196 33.84 8.91 -10.50
N GLN A 197 34.62 9.67 -11.29
CA GLN A 197 34.66 11.13 -11.26
C GLN A 197 33.29 11.74 -11.60
N ASP A 198 32.61 11.22 -12.60
CA ASP A 198 31.28 11.70 -13.00
C ASP A 198 30.22 11.40 -11.92
N THR A 199 30.27 10.23 -11.30
CA THR A 199 29.39 9.86 -10.20
C THR A 199 29.62 10.78 -9.00
N MET A 200 30.87 11.08 -8.69
CA MET A 200 31.25 11.98 -7.60
C MET A 200 30.87 13.42 -7.87
N LYS A 201 30.99 13.88 -9.11
CA LYS A 201 30.58 15.21 -9.55
C LYS A 201 29.06 15.36 -9.56
N GLY A 202 28.32 14.33 -10.02
CA GLY A 202 26.87 14.30 -10.02
C GLY A 202 26.25 14.15 -8.63
N GLY A 203 26.93 13.49 -7.71
CA GLY A 203 26.55 13.36 -6.30
C GLY A 203 27.13 14.51 -5.46
N ASP A 204 26.30 15.16 -4.63
CA ASP A 204 26.84 16.15 -3.68
C ASP A 204 27.56 15.42 -2.52
N MET A 205 28.81 15.08 -2.74
CA MET A 205 29.67 14.38 -1.79
C MET A 205 29.68 14.99 -0.39
N ARG A 206 29.47 16.31 -0.29
CA ARG A 206 29.44 17.00 1.00
C ARG A 206 28.22 16.60 1.84
N LYS A 207 27.14 16.16 1.22
CA LYS A 207 25.94 15.69 1.92
C LYS A 207 26.02 14.23 2.34
N LEU A 208 26.68 13.38 1.52
CA LEU A 208 26.76 11.93 1.77
C LEU A 208 27.73 11.55 2.91
N PHE A 209 28.81 12.33 3.12
CA PHE A 209 29.84 12.02 4.09
C PHE A 209 29.92 12.96 5.30
N LYS A 210 28.98 13.91 5.43
CA LYS A 210 28.88 14.78 6.61
C LYS A 210 27.91 14.28 7.67
N SER A 211 27.30 13.10 7.48
CA SER A 211 26.53 12.47 8.56
C SER A 211 27.55 11.77 9.46
N PRO A 212 27.75 12.18 10.70
CA PRO A 212 28.56 11.40 11.64
C PRO A 212 27.84 10.05 11.83
N LEU A 213 28.60 8.97 11.68
CA LEU A 213 28.21 7.64 12.11
C LEU A 213 27.94 7.64 13.61
#